data_41d1d842678d68488256a95b5c2468bf
#
_entry.id   41d1d842678d68488256a95b5c2468bf
#
_cell.length_a   1.000
_cell.length_b   1.000
_cell.length_c   1.000
_cell.angle_alpha   90.00
_cell.angle_beta   90.00
_cell.angle_gamma   90.00
#
_symmetry.space_group_name_H-M   'P 1'
#
loop_
_entity.id
_entity.type
_entity.pdbx_description
1 polymer ?
#
loop_
_entity_poly.entity_id
_entity_poly.type
_entity_poly.pdbx_seq_one_letter_code
_entity_poly.pdbx_strand_id
1 'polypeptide(L)'
;SKGTYVRTLCHDIGRALGCGGCMSSLRRTRAGQFTLEQAVTMEQLLTFAQAHDPTELLLPVDALFAQHPPLIVTLGQMAKLKNGAAVRDRQFSAGTYRVYSEAGEFLLLGSVANQTLTTVKSFFEVE
;
A
#
# COMPACT_ATOMS: atom_id res chain seq x y z
N SER A 1 11.66 13.36 -4.45
CA SER A 1 10.42 13.08 -5.20
C SER A 1 10.49 11.70 -5.83
N LYS A 2 9.33 11.19 -6.25
CA LYS A 2 9.27 9.92 -6.99
C LYS A 2 10.12 10.03 -8.27
N GLY A 3 11.03 9.06 -8.48
CA GLY A 3 11.94 9.05 -9.63
C GLY A 3 13.30 9.74 -9.40
N THR A 4 13.53 10.32 -8.23
CA THR A 4 14.85 10.88 -7.89
C THR A 4 15.79 9.76 -7.42
N TYR A 5 16.89 9.59 -8.14
CA TYR A 5 17.98 8.68 -7.77
C TYR A 5 19.08 9.46 -7.05
N VAL A 6 19.21 9.23 -5.73
CA VAL A 6 20.17 10.00 -4.90
C VAL A 6 21.62 9.81 -5.37
N ARG A 7 21.99 8.63 -5.88
CA ARG A 7 23.31 8.38 -6.46
C ARG A 7 23.58 9.30 -7.65
N THR A 8 22.61 9.43 -8.55
CA THR A 8 22.71 10.32 -9.72
C THR A 8 22.80 11.78 -9.28
N LEU A 9 22.00 12.18 -8.29
CA LEU A 9 22.06 13.54 -7.73
C LEU A 9 23.45 13.86 -7.16
N CYS A 10 24.07 12.96 -6.39
CA CYS A 10 25.43 13.14 -5.87
C CYS A 10 26.46 13.27 -7.00
N HIS A 11 26.33 12.46 -8.05
CA HIS A 11 27.19 12.54 -9.24
C HIS A 11 27.04 13.90 -9.96
N ASP A 12 25.81 14.34 -10.19
CA ASP A 12 25.53 15.59 -10.90
C ASP A 12 26.00 16.81 -10.12
N ILE A 13 25.86 16.82 -8.79
CA ILE A 13 26.44 17.86 -7.91
C ILE A 13 27.94 17.86 -8.05
N GLY A 14 28.61 16.71 -7.98
CA GLY A 14 30.06 16.62 -8.14
C GLY A 14 30.56 17.11 -9.51
N ARG A 15 29.81 16.84 -10.57
CA ARG A 15 30.10 17.38 -11.92
C ARG A 15 29.97 18.90 -11.96
N ALA A 16 28.90 19.44 -11.39
CA ALA A 16 28.67 20.90 -11.38
C ALA A 16 29.76 21.64 -10.60
N LEU A 17 30.27 21.02 -9.54
CA LEU A 17 31.40 21.58 -8.75
C LEU A 17 32.78 21.31 -9.35
N GLY A 18 32.89 20.50 -10.41
CA GLY A 18 34.17 20.16 -11.08
C GLY A 18 35.09 19.23 -10.28
N CYS A 19 34.66 18.70 -9.14
CA CYS A 19 35.45 17.81 -8.28
C CYS A 19 35.03 16.33 -8.29
N GLY A 20 33.96 15.98 -9.01
CA GLY A 20 33.34 14.68 -8.91
C GLY A 20 32.56 14.49 -7.61
N GLY A 21 31.76 13.43 -7.50
CA GLY A 21 30.99 13.13 -6.30
C GLY A 21 30.43 11.71 -6.30
N CYS A 22 30.36 11.12 -5.13
CA CYS A 22 29.71 9.82 -4.94
C CYS A 22 28.89 9.82 -3.65
N MET A 23 27.90 8.94 -3.60
CA MET A 23 27.11 8.73 -2.40
C MET A 23 27.87 7.84 -1.41
N SER A 24 28.21 8.36 -0.22
CA SER A 24 28.90 7.59 0.84
C SER A 24 27.95 6.71 1.64
N SER A 25 26.76 7.23 1.94
CA SER A 25 25.75 6.47 2.68
C SER A 25 24.34 6.97 2.36
N LEU A 26 23.37 6.13 2.57
CA LEU A 26 21.96 6.46 2.43
C LEU A 26 21.15 5.74 3.49
N ARG A 27 20.35 6.47 4.24
CA ARG A 27 19.37 5.87 5.17
C ARG A 27 17.99 6.38 4.84
N ARG A 28 17.10 5.44 4.49
CA ARG A 28 15.68 5.76 4.30
C ARG A 28 15.01 5.91 5.66
N THR A 29 14.51 7.09 5.98
CA THR A 29 13.84 7.37 7.26
C THR A 29 12.33 7.19 7.18
N ARG A 30 11.76 7.22 5.97
CA ARG A 30 10.32 7.09 5.73
C ARG A 30 10.02 6.48 4.36
N ALA A 31 8.96 5.67 4.29
CA ALA A 31 8.39 5.15 3.05
C ALA A 31 6.86 5.26 3.12
N GLY A 32 6.27 6.25 2.42
CA GLY A 32 4.84 6.55 2.54
C GLY A 32 4.49 6.97 3.97
N GLN A 33 3.60 6.22 4.62
CA GLN A 33 3.21 6.43 6.01
C GLN A 33 4.11 5.73 7.03
N PHE A 34 4.97 4.81 6.59
CA PHE A 34 5.84 4.03 7.48
C PHE A 34 7.11 4.79 7.82
N THR A 35 7.46 4.84 9.10
CA THR A 35 8.65 5.50 9.64
C THR A 35 9.64 4.48 10.20
N LEU A 36 10.88 4.92 10.49
CA LEU A 36 11.87 4.06 11.14
C LEU A 36 11.46 3.61 12.54
N GLU A 37 10.66 4.38 13.26
CA GLU A 37 10.17 4.04 14.60
C GLU A 37 9.24 2.82 14.58
N GLN A 38 8.57 2.58 13.45
CA GLN A 38 7.68 1.44 13.23
C GLN A 38 8.41 0.23 12.63
N ALA A 39 9.67 0.41 12.20
CA ALA A 39 10.44 -0.64 11.56
C ALA A 39 11.09 -1.57 12.58
N VAL A 40 11.11 -2.85 12.27
CA VAL A 40 11.89 -3.85 13.02
C VAL A 40 13.19 -4.15 12.30
N THR A 41 14.25 -4.42 13.04
CA THR A 41 15.52 -4.87 12.46
C THR A 41 15.46 -6.35 12.09
N MET A 42 16.35 -6.80 11.19
CA MET A 42 16.47 -8.22 10.87
C MET A 42 16.80 -9.07 12.10
N GLU A 43 17.62 -8.55 13.01
CA GLU A 43 17.97 -9.23 14.27
C GLU A 43 16.73 -9.43 15.16
N GLN A 44 15.91 -8.37 15.32
CA GLN A 44 14.65 -8.46 16.06
C GLN A 44 13.69 -9.47 15.43
N LEU A 45 13.56 -9.45 14.10
CA LEU A 45 12.71 -10.40 13.37
C LEU A 45 13.19 -11.84 13.57
N LEU A 46 14.49 -12.10 13.43
CA LEU A 46 15.06 -13.44 13.62
C LEU A 46 14.89 -13.95 15.07
N THR A 47 15.10 -13.07 16.05
CA THR A 47 14.89 -13.40 17.47
C THR A 47 13.43 -13.72 17.76
N PHE A 48 12.51 -12.91 17.21
CA PHE A 48 11.06 -13.13 17.37
C PHE A 48 10.64 -14.47 16.75
N ALA A 49 11.11 -14.78 15.54
CA ALA A 49 10.79 -16.00 14.80
C ALA A 49 11.27 -17.30 15.48
N GLN A 50 12.18 -17.22 16.45
CA GLN A 50 12.59 -18.40 17.24
C GLN A 50 11.54 -18.86 18.26
N ALA A 51 10.67 -17.95 18.71
CA ALA A 51 9.71 -18.19 19.78
C ALA A 51 8.25 -17.97 19.36
N HIS A 52 8.02 -17.27 18.26
CA HIS A 52 6.69 -16.85 17.79
C HIS A 52 6.58 -17.01 16.28
N ASP A 53 5.33 -16.96 15.78
CA ASP A 53 5.08 -16.89 14.33
C ASP A 53 5.45 -15.48 13.81
N PRO A 54 6.44 -15.36 12.89
CA PRO A 54 6.82 -14.05 12.34
C PRO A 54 5.70 -13.32 11.60
N THR A 55 4.63 -14.02 11.21
CA THR A 55 3.46 -13.41 10.59
C THR A 55 2.72 -12.44 11.52
N GLU A 56 2.87 -12.58 12.84
CA GLU A 56 2.31 -11.65 13.83
C GLU A 56 2.91 -10.23 13.74
N LEU A 57 4.11 -10.09 13.16
CA LEU A 57 4.74 -8.80 12.90
C LEU A 57 4.31 -8.15 11.58
N LEU A 58 3.57 -8.87 10.75
CA LEU A 58 3.12 -8.34 9.47
C LEU A 58 1.94 -7.39 9.68
N LEU A 59 2.05 -6.23 9.06
CA LEU A 59 0.91 -5.33 8.97
C LEU A 59 -0.08 -5.84 7.90
N PRO A 60 -1.39 -5.74 8.13
CA PRO A 60 -2.37 -6.10 7.12
C PRO A 60 -2.23 -5.20 5.89
N VAL A 61 -2.54 -5.75 4.72
CA VAL A 61 -2.34 -5.06 3.43
C VAL A 61 -3.13 -3.75 3.33
N ASP A 62 -4.32 -3.70 3.93
CA ASP A 62 -5.18 -2.52 3.96
C ASP A 62 -4.61 -1.36 4.78
N ALA A 63 -3.64 -1.63 5.68
CA ALA A 63 -2.89 -0.59 6.38
C ALA A 63 -2.15 0.36 5.42
N LEU A 64 -1.75 -0.12 4.22
CA LEU A 64 -1.17 0.71 3.16
C LEU A 64 -2.11 1.82 2.67
N PHE A 65 -3.40 1.64 2.85
CA PHE A 65 -4.47 2.48 2.33
C PHE A 65 -5.29 3.15 3.44
N ALA A 66 -4.72 3.27 4.66
CA ALA A 66 -5.42 3.78 5.84
C ALA A 66 -6.03 5.19 5.65
N GLN A 67 -5.48 5.99 4.71
CA GLN A 67 -6.00 7.31 4.34
C GLN A 67 -7.34 7.25 3.60
N HIS A 68 -7.75 6.09 3.06
CA HIS A 68 -9.02 5.92 2.36
C HIS A 68 -10.07 5.34 3.31
N PRO A 69 -11.31 5.84 3.28
CA PRO A 69 -12.39 5.30 4.11
C PRO A 69 -12.76 3.87 3.71
N PRO A 70 -13.30 3.07 4.64
CA PRO A 70 -13.82 1.74 4.34
C PRO A 70 -15.17 1.82 3.61
N LEU A 71 -15.42 0.86 2.73
CA LEU A 71 -16.70 0.62 2.06
C LEU A 71 -17.01 -0.88 2.14
N ILE A 72 -18.15 -1.23 2.75
CA ILE A 72 -18.60 -2.61 2.86
C ILE A 72 -19.52 -2.92 1.68
N VAL A 73 -19.29 -4.04 1.01
CA VAL A 73 -20.10 -4.50 -0.12
C VAL A 73 -20.81 -5.80 0.22
N THR A 74 -22.01 -5.96 -0.30
CA THR A 74 -22.82 -7.19 -0.14
C THR A 74 -22.18 -8.36 -0.88
N LEU A 75 -22.59 -9.59 -0.54
CA LEU A 75 -22.13 -10.81 -1.20
C LEU A 75 -22.32 -10.77 -2.73
N GLY A 76 -23.48 -10.27 -3.20
CA GLY A 76 -23.76 -10.14 -4.63
C GLY A 76 -22.89 -9.08 -5.32
N GLN A 77 -22.57 -7.99 -4.64
CA GLN A 77 -21.66 -6.97 -5.13
C GLN A 77 -20.22 -7.48 -5.17
N MET A 78 -19.79 -8.20 -4.13
CA MET A 78 -18.48 -8.85 -4.06
C MET A 78 -18.28 -9.82 -5.23
N ALA A 79 -19.25 -10.68 -5.53
CA ALA A 79 -19.16 -11.61 -6.66
C ALA A 79 -18.95 -10.90 -8.00
N LYS A 80 -19.62 -9.76 -8.23
CA LYS A 80 -19.41 -8.92 -9.43
C LYS A 80 -18.00 -8.36 -9.48
N LEU A 81 -17.51 -7.81 -8.36
CA LEU A 81 -16.17 -7.22 -8.27
C LEU A 81 -15.07 -8.27 -8.47
N LYS A 82 -15.23 -9.48 -7.91
CA LYS A 82 -14.30 -10.60 -8.13
C LYS A 82 -14.21 -11.02 -9.61
N ASN A 83 -15.31 -10.87 -10.35
CA ASN A 83 -15.35 -11.09 -11.80
C ASN A 83 -14.94 -9.86 -12.65
N GLY A 84 -14.38 -8.82 -12.03
CA GLY A 84 -13.92 -7.61 -12.71
C GLY A 84 -15.05 -6.66 -13.16
N ALA A 85 -16.30 -6.93 -12.80
CA ALA A 85 -17.42 -6.07 -13.15
C ALA A 85 -17.57 -4.88 -12.21
N ALA A 86 -17.95 -3.72 -12.75
CA ALA A 86 -18.30 -2.56 -11.95
C ALA A 86 -19.64 -2.76 -11.23
N VAL A 87 -19.77 -2.15 -10.05
CA VAL A 87 -20.98 -2.22 -9.23
C VAL A 87 -21.58 -0.85 -9.08
N ARG A 88 -22.85 -0.71 -9.45
CA ARG A 88 -23.60 0.54 -9.28
C ARG A 88 -24.51 0.45 -8.05
N ASP A 89 -24.44 1.49 -7.20
CA ASP A 89 -25.31 1.65 -6.06
C ASP A 89 -25.54 3.14 -5.79
N ARG A 90 -26.80 3.53 -5.54
CA ARG A 90 -27.18 4.93 -5.29
C ARG A 90 -26.61 5.49 -3.98
N GLN A 91 -26.22 4.61 -3.06
CA GLN A 91 -25.63 4.98 -1.78
C GLN A 91 -24.13 5.28 -1.89
N PHE A 92 -23.50 4.94 -3.00
CA PHE A 92 -22.08 5.18 -3.19
C PHE A 92 -21.79 6.65 -3.45
N SER A 93 -20.97 7.24 -2.59
CA SER A 93 -20.43 8.59 -2.74
C SER A 93 -19.12 8.56 -3.52
N ALA A 94 -18.85 9.61 -4.32
CA ALA A 94 -17.62 9.71 -5.09
C ALA A 94 -16.38 9.72 -4.18
N GLY A 95 -15.34 8.95 -4.54
CA GLY A 95 -14.10 8.86 -3.76
C GLY A 95 -13.35 7.55 -3.98
N THR A 96 -12.22 7.40 -3.30
CA THR A 96 -11.45 6.15 -3.26
C THR A 96 -11.64 5.47 -1.93
N TYR A 97 -11.87 4.16 -1.94
CA TYR A 97 -12.27 3.38 -0.78
C TYR A 97 -11.46 2.10 -0.63
N ARG A 98 -11.25 1.69 0.62
CA ARG A 98 -10.89 0.32 0.97
C ARG A 98 -12.17 -0.50 1.00
N VAL A 99 -12.29 -1.47 0.11
CA VAL A 99 -13.52 -2.25 -0.06
C VAL A 99 -13.39 -3.57 0.69
N TYR A 100 -14.38 -3.85 1.55
CA TYR A 100 -14.45 -5.04 2.38
C TYR A 100 -15.72 -5.84 2.11
N SER A 101 -15.64 -7.15 2.32
CA SER A 101 -16.82 -8.00 2.40
C SER A 101 -17.57 -7.76 3.71
N GLU A 102 -18.83 -8.25 3.80
CA GLU A 102 -19.61 -8.26 5.05
C GLU A 102 -18.93 -9.09 6.17
N ALA A 103 -18.05 -10.03 5.80
CA ALA A 103 -17.25 -10.82 6.74
C ALA A 103 -15.97 -10.09 7.23
N GLY A 104 -15.72 -8.86 6.75
CA GLY A 104 -14.54 -8.07 7.12
C GLY A 104 -13.27 -8.37 6.31
N GLU A 105 -13.35 -9.18 5.25
CA GLU A 105 -12.22 -9.45 4.35
C GLU A 105 -11.92 -8.23 3.49
N PHE A 106 -10.65 -7.78 3.46
CA PHE A 106 -10.21 -6.73 2.55
C PHE A 106 -10.11 -7.25 1.12
N LEU A 107 -10.93 -6.73 0.23
CA LEU A 107 -11.06 -7.21 -1.14
C LEU A 107 -10.21 -6.42 -2.13
N LEU A 108 -10.32 -5.09 -2.10
CA LEU A 108 -9.71 -4.25 -3.12
C LEU A 108 -9.67 -2.77 -2.69
N LEU A 109 -8.82 -2.02 -3.38
CA LEU A 109 -8.94 -0.57 -3.45
C LEU A 109 -9.86 -0.24 -4.63
N GLY A 110 -10.94 0.50 -4.37
CA GLY A 110 -11.93 0.86 -5.35
C GLY A 110 -12.09 2.37 -5.53
N SER A 111 -12.52 2.78 -6.68
CA SER A 111 -12.90 4.17 -6.98
C SER A 111 -14.38 4.25 -7.31
N VAL A 112 -15.08 5.17 -6.68
CA VAL A 112 -16.47 5.46 -6.96
C VAL A 112 -16.58 6.76 -7.76
N ALA A 113 -17.22 6.67 -8.93
CA ALA A 113 -17.62 7.81 -9.74
C ALA A 113 -19.02 7.56 -10.29
N ASN A 114 -19.88 8.57 -10.28
CA ASN A 114 -21.26 8.47 -10.74
C ASN A 114 -22.02 7.29 -10.12
N GLN A 115 -21.88 7.09 -8.78
CA GLN A 115 -22.49 5.99 -8.05
C GLN A 115 -22.05 4.58 -8.53
N THR A 116 -20.93 4.50 -9.22
CA THR A 116 -20.38 3.25 -9.75
C THR A 116 -19.01 3.00 -9.16
N LEU A 117 -18.88 1.86 -8.47
CA LEU A 117 -17.63 1.36 -7.90
C LEU A 117 -16.89 0.55 -8.95
N THR A 118 -15.65 0.91 -9.20
CA THR A 118 -14.70 0.20 -10.08
C THR A 118 -13.46 -0.21 -9.32
N THR A 119 -12.86 -1.34 -9.70
CA THR A 119 -11.62 -1.83 -9.09
C THR A 119 -10.41 -1.01 -9.55
N VAL A 120 -9.65 -0.47 -8.61
CA VAL A 120 -8.35 0.15 -8.86
C VAL A 120 -7.24 -0.91 -8.72
N LYS A 121 -7.29 -1.69 -7.63
CA LYS A 121 -6.34 -2.78 -7.35
C LYS A 121 -7.02 -3.86 -6.50
N SER A 122 -6.99 -5.11 -6.94
CA SER A 122 -7.50 -6.27 -6.19
C SER A 122 -6.42 -6.89 -5.31
N PHE A 123 -6.86 -7.50 -4.19
CA PHE A 123 -6.01 -8.18 -3.21
C PHE A 123 -6.55 -9.55 -2.81
N PHE A 124 -7.66 -9.98 -3.39
CA PHE A 124 -8.17 -11.35 -3.26
C PHE A 124 -7.51 -12.27 -4.28
N GLU A 125 -7.37 -13.53 -3.93
CA GLU A 125 -6.94 -14.58 -4.85
C GLU A 125 -8.10 -14.94 -5.79
N VAL A 126 -7.79 -15.11 -7.06
CA VAL A 126 -8.73 -15.65 -8.06
C VAL A 126 -8.45 -17.15 -8.10
N GLU A 127 -9.40 -17.95 -7.62
CA GLU A 127 -9.36 -19.41 -7.77
C GLU A 127 -9.51 -19.84 -9.23
#